data_96ecf90ea20a00ec0c3c048ca25e1411
#
_entry.id   96ecf90ea20a00ec0c3c048ca25e1411
#
_cell.length_a   1.000
_cell.length_b   1.000
_cell.length_c   1.000
_cell.angle_alpha   90.00
_cell.angle_beta   90.00
_cell.angle_gamma   90.00
#
_symmetry.space_group_name_H-M   'P 1'
#
loop_
_entity.id
_entity.type
_entity.pdbx_description
1 polymer ?
#
loop_
_entity_poly.entity_id
_entity_poly.type
_entity_poly.pdbx_seq_one_letter_code
_entity_poly.pdbx_strand_id
1 'polypeptide(L)'
;MITLYFGNPGCGKTTLACKLARQARKRYDHVYTAFDSRISGVASCNLVGLGDWRFPRNSLILCDEAGIDFNSRAYQAMSQKQIKYFKKHRHVRNDWVVMSQSWDDYDVTLRRLTVEMWYLYRIGPWTLSRRVYKRIATNKETGEFIDCYKMASMLWLLFFPFQLGWPFQPKFKLTFRPFYYRYFDSFEFDSSIPEKHFKIYEKETSLCPKISKALTSAVAGFVLFIQNLLQKIGFKF
;
A
#
# COMPACT_ATOMS: atom_id res chain seq x y z
N MET A 1 8.38 -2.87 13.64
CA MET A 1 7.64 -3.92 12.88
C MET A 1 7.82 -3.69 11.38
N ILE A 2 7.84 -4.74 10.54
CA ILE A 2 7.88 -4.58 9.07
C ILE A 2 6.54 -5.03 8.53
N THR A 3 5.86 -4.14 7.79
CA THR A 3 4.57 -4.39 7.16
C THR A 3 4.72 -4.25 5.65
N LEU A 4 4.32 -5.26 4.89
CA LEU A 4 4.35 -5.25 3.43
C LEU A 4 2.95 -5.05 2.86
N TYR A 5 2.82 -4.11 1.94
CA TYR A 5 1.66 -3.94 1.07
C TYR A 5 2.07 -4.20 -0.38
N PHE A 6 1.35 -5.06 -1.08
CA PHE A 6 1.65 -5.38 -2.47
C PHE A 6 0.39 -5.45 -3.31
N GLY A 7 0.53 -5.19 -4.60
CA GLY A 7 -0.61 -5.19 -5.52
C GLY A 7 -0.28 -4.51 -6.84
N ASN A 8 -1.13 -4.73 -7.82
CA ASN A 8 -0.93 -4.27 -9.19
C ASN A 8 -0.71 -2.75 -9.28
N PRO A 9 -0.05 -2.27 -10.35
CA PRO A 9 0.03 -0.84 -10.65
C PRO A 9 -1.36 -0.18 -10.61
N GLY A 10 -1.44 1.04 -10.09
CA GLY A 10 -2.69 1.79 -10.00
C GLY A 10 -3.70 1.32 -8.93
N CYS A 11 -3.37 0.32 -8.09
CA CYS A 11 -4.25 -0.10 -6.99
C CYS A 11 -4.28 0.89 -5.82
N GLY A 12 -3.41 1.91 -5.80
CA GLY A 12 -3.38 2.98 -4.80
C GLY A 12 -2.37 2.75 -3.68
N LYS A 13 -1.20 2.17 -3.96
CA LYS A 13 -0.09 2.00 -3.02
C LYS A 13 0.36 3.33 -2.43
N THR A 14 0.77 4.27 -3.27
CA THR A 14 1.22 5.61 -2.86
C THR A 14 0.14 6.37 -2.08
N THR A 15 -1.13 6.25 -2.50
CA THR A 15 -2.27 6.82 -1.77
C THR A 15 -2.38 6.26 -0.35
N LEU A 16 -2.21 4.93 -0.22
CA LEU A 16 -2.20 4.28 1.09
C LEU A 16 -0.98 4.70 1.91
N ALA A 17 0.20 4.84 1.28
CA ALA A 17 1.40 5.36 1.94
C ALA A 17 1.15 6.75 2.54
N CYS A 18 0.57 7.67 1.77
CA CYS A 18 0.21 9.01 2.24
C CYS A 18 -0.78 8.97 3.41
N LYS A 19 -1.78 8.08 3.36
CA LYS A 19 -2.70 7.86 4.48
C LYS A 19 -1.97 7.43 5.74
N LEU A 20 -1.12 6.42 5.62
CA LEU A 20 -0.37 5.87 6.75
C LEU A 20 0.63 6.89 7.31
N ALA A 21 1.35 7.62 6.45
CA ALA A 21 2.25 8.70 6.86
C ALA A 21 1.51 9.77 7.67
N ARG A 22 0.34 10.22 7.18
CA ARG A 22 -0.48 11.21 7.88
C ARG A 22 -0.97 10.73 9.25
N GLN A 23 -1.38 9.46 9.35
CA GLN A 23 -1.83 8.87 10.61
C GLN A 23 -0.67 8.65 11.60
N ALA A 24 0.50 8.29 11.09
CA ALA A 24 1.69 7.98 11.87
C ALA A 24 2.24 9.19 12.64
N ARG A 25 2.05 10.41 12.15
CA ARG A 25 2.47 11.66 12.82
C ARG A 25 1.95 11.82 14.25
N LYS A 26 0.88 11.09 14.61
CA LYS A 26 0.32 11.12 15.98
C LYS A 26 0.97 10.08 16.89
N ARG A 27 1.76 9.15 16.35
CA ARG A 27 2.29 7.99 17.08
C ARG A 27 3.81 7.94 17.11
N TYR A 28 4.46 8.46 16.08
CA TYR A 28 5.90 8.41 15.90
C TYR A 28 6.48 9.82 16.03
N ASP A 29 7.67 9.90 16.58
CA ASP A 29 8.40 11.16 16.70
C ASP A 29 8.88 11.64 15.34
N HIS A 30 9.21 10.69 14.45
CA HIS A 30 9.68 10.97 13.11
C HIS A 30 8.97 10.07 12.09
N VAL A 31 8.57 10.66 10.96
CA VAL A 31 7.96 9.94 9.83
C VAL A 31 8.72 10.28 8.57
N TYR A 32 9.22 9.26 7.88
CA TYR A 32 10.00 9.37 6.66
C TYR A 32 9.30 8.67 5.50
N THR A 33 9.43 9.24 4.32
CA THR A 33 8.96 8.64 3.06
C THR A 33 10.13 8.56 2.08
N ALA A 34 10.33 7.40 1.45
CA ALA A 34 11.31 7.23 0.38
C ALA A 34 10.72 7.64 -0.99
N PHE A 35 9.76 8.56 -0.99
CA PHE A 35 9.16 9.18 -2.17
C PHE A 35 8.78 10.62 -1.81
N ASP A 36 8.61 11.47 -2.83
CA ASP A 36 8.23 12.84 -2.60
C ASP A 36 6.79 12.96 -2.13
N SER A 37 6.64 13.44 -0.90
CA SER A 37 5.35 13.63 -0.27
C SER A 37 5.16 15.08 0.18
N ARG A 38 4.01 15.67 -0.16
CA ARG A 38 3.62 17.03 0.26
C ARG A 38 2.88 17.02 1.61
N ILE A 39 3.28 16.13 2.52
CA ILE A 39 2.63 15.99 3.83
C ILE A 39 3.44 16.77 4.86
N SER A 40 2.82 17.79 5.47
CA SER A 40 3.47 18.58 6.52
C SER A 40 3.92 17.67 7.69
N GLY A 41 5.17 17.81 8.14
CA GLY A 41 5.75 17.02 9.24
C GLY A 41 6.12 15.58 8.84
N VAL A 42 6.27 15.30 7.55
CA VAL A 42 6.87 14.09 6.99
C VAL A 42 8.10 14.50 6.20
N ALA A 43 9.22 13.86 6.41
CA ALA A 43 10.46 14.14 5.70
C ALA A 43 10.69 13.11 4.59
N SER A 44 11.09 13.57 3.41
CA SER A 44 11.58 12.68 2.36
C SER A 44 12.98 12.20 2.71
N CYS A 45 13.30 10.96 2.40
CA CYS A 45 14.60 10.36 2.67
C CYS A 45 15.06 9.50 1.50
N ASN A 46 16.38 9.40 1.33
CA ASN A 46 17.01 8.44 0.44
C ASN A 46 17.52 7.25 1.26
N LEU A 47 17.34 6.04 0.75
CA LEU A 47 17.72 4.80 1.43
C LEU A 47 19.14 4.33 1.05
N VAL A 48 19.84 5.05 0.18
CA VAL A 48 21.22 4.73 -0.22
C VAL A 48 22.13 4.75 1.02
N GLY A 49 22.95 3.72 1.16
CA GLY A 49 23.90 3.59 2.30
C GLY A 49 23.22 3.24 3.63
N LEU A 50 21.94 2.85 3.62
CA LEU A 50 21.29 2.36 4.83
C LEU A 50 22.08 1.19 5.44
N GLY A 51 22.33 1.28 6.76
CA GLY A 51 23.18 0.33 7.48
C GLY A 51 24.55 0.91 7.83
N ASP A 52 25.08 1.88 7.07
CA ASP A 52 26.20 2.74 7.48
C ASP A 52 25.69 3.89 8.37
N TRP A 53 24.46 4.28 8.17
CA TRP A 53 23.70 5.19 9.00
C TRP A 53 22.36 4.55 9.41
N ARG A 54 21.65 5.16 10.34
CA ARG A 54 20.38 4.68 10.87
C ARG A 54 19.38 5.82 11.10
N PHE A 55 18.10 5.51 11.01
CA PHE A 55 17.06 6.43 11.41
C PHE A 55 17.04 6.69 12.92
N PRO A 56 16.57 7.87 13.36
CA PRO A 56 16.32 8.16 14.76
C PRO A 56 15.42 7.11 15.41
N ARG A 57 15.39 7.08 16.73
CA ARG A 57 14.47 6.18 17.46
C ARG A 57 13.03 6.60 17.24
N ASN A 58 12.12 5.63 17.37
CA ASN A 58 10.68 5.83 17.25
C ASN A 58 10.26 6.45 15.91
N SER A 59 10.85 5.95 14.82
CA SER A 59 10.57 6.40 13.46
C SER A 59 9.69 5.41 12.70
N LEU A 60 8.78 5.94 11.88
CA LEU A 60 8.13 5.18 10.82
C LEU A 60 8.74 5.53 9.48
N ILE A 61 9.15 4.53 8.72
CA ILE A 61 9.73 4.67 7.38
C ILE A 61 8.77 4.02 6.37
N LEU A 62 8.35 4.80 5.38
CA LEU A 62 7.49 4.33 4.29
C LEU A 62 8.30 4.32 3.00
N CYS A 63 8.42 3.13 2.41
CA CYS A 63 9.09 2.91 1.15
C CYS A 63 8.04 2.53 0.10
N ASP A 64 7.87 3.36 -0.93
CA ASP A 64 7.08 3.02 -2.11
C ASP A 64 8.03 2.42 -3.16
N GLU A 65 7.55 1.44 -3.92
CA GLU A 65 8.35 0.72 -4.92
C GLU A 65 9.63 0.05 -4.37
N ALA A 66 9.50 -0.64 -3.25
CA ALA A 66 10.62 -1.37 -2.62
C ALA A 66 11.32 -2.38 -3.55
N GLY A 67 10.72 -2.76 -4.65
CA GLY A 67 11.35 -3.53 -5.71
C GLY A 67 12.51 -2.79 -6.39
N ILE A 68 12.60 -1.47 -6.30
CA ILE A 68 13.72 -0.68 -6.78
C ILE A 68 14.82 -0.63 -5.71
N ASP A 69 14.46 -0.25 -4.48
CA ASP A 69 15.43 -0.06 -3.39
C ASP A 69 15.96 -1.38 -2.81
N PHE A 70 15.15 -2.44 -2.82
CA PHE A 70 15.43 -3.74 -2.21
C PHE A 70 15.14 -4.89 -3.17
N ASN A 71 15.61 -4.80 -4.42
CA ASN A 71 15.36 -5.76 -5.48
C ASN A 71 16.04 -7.10 -5.19
N SER A 72 15.26 -8.19 -5.23
CA SER A 72 15.79 -9.55 -5.06
C SER A 72 16.65 -10.02 -6.24
N ARG A 73 16.50 -9.41 -7.42
CA ARG A 73 17.15 -9.78 -8.67
C ARG A 73 18.33 -8.88 -9.03
N ALA A 74 18.52 -7.76 -8.33
CA ALA A 74 19.65 -6.90 -8.58
C ALA A 74 20.95 -7.61 -8.16
N TYR A 75 22.00 -7.45 -8.96
CA TYR A 75 23.34 -7.97 -8.72
C TYR A 75 23.96 -7.48 -7.39
N GLN A 76 23.32 -6.53 -6.76
CA GLN A 76 23.62 -6.04 -5.42
C GLN A 76 22.58 -6.61 -4.44
N ALA A 77 22.82 -7.83 -4.00
CA ALA A 77 22.16 -8.33 -2.79
C ALA A 77 22.34 -7.31 -1.66
N MET A 78 21.32 -7.18 -0.80
CA MET A 78 21.40 -6.30 0.37
C MET A 78 22.75 -6.47 1.10
N SER A 79 23.40 -5.37 1.41
CA SER A 79 24.67 -5.42 2.14
C SER A 79 24.48 -6.08 3.50
N GLN A 80 25.54 -6.73 4.02
CA GLN A 80 25.50 -7.34 5.36
C GLN A 80 25.10 -6.31 6.44
N LYS A 81 25.46 -5.04 6.25
CA LYS A 81 25.12 -3.94 7.16
C LYS A 81 23.61 -3.63 7.13
N GLN A 82 22.99 -3.61 5.94
CA GLN A 82 21.54 -3.46 5.78
C GLN A 82 20.78 -4.62 6.42
N ILE A 83 21.21 -5.85 6.16
CA ILE A 83 20.61 -7.05 6.77
C ILE A 83 20.69 -6.96 8.30
N LYS A 84 21.85 -6.58 8.84
CA LYS A 84 22.04 -6.39 10.28
C LYS A 84 21.12 -5.30 10.85
N TYR A 85 20.97 -4.19 10.11
CA TYR A 85 20.06 -3.11 10.48
C TYR A 85 18.61 -3.61 10.54
N PHE A 86 18.10 -4.29 9.50
CA PHE A 86 16.74 -4.80 9.49
C PHE A 86 16.49 -5.86 10.56
N LYS A 87 17.45 -6.71 10.88
CA LYS A 87 17.34 -7.65 12.01
C LYS A 87 17.23 -6.94 13.36
N LYS A 88 17.83 -5.76 13.50
CA LYS A 88 17.89 -4.99 14.76
C LYS A 88 16.94 -3.79 14.81
N HIS A 89 16.12 -3.53 13.78
CA HIS A 89 15.24 -2.35 13.70
C HIS A 89 14.33 -2.17 14.94
N ARG A 90 13.91 -3.29 15.57
CA ARG A 90 13.08 -3.25 16.78
C ARG A 90 13.79 -2.64 18.00
N HIS A 91 15.10 -2.77 18.10
CA HIS A 91 15.87 -2.19 19.22
C HIS A 91 15.88 -0.66 19.20
N VAL A 92 15.67 -0.07 18.02
CA VAL A 92 15.53 1.38 17.85
C VAL A 92 14.09 1.83 17.73
N ARG A 93 13.12 0.90 17.89
CA ARG A 93 11.66 1.16 17.75
C ARG A 93 11.31 1.75 16.38
N ASN A 94 11.99 1.30 15.33
CA ASN A 94 11.69 1.73 13.98
C ASN A 94 10.74 0.74 13.33
N ASP A 95 9.66 1.27 12.77
CA ASP A 95 8.69 0.52 12.01
C ASP A 95 8.82 0.84 10.52
N TRP A 96 8.59 -0.18 9.69
CA TRP A 96 8.72 -0.09 8.26
C TRP A 96 7.41 -0.45 7.59
N VAL A 97 6.98 0.40 6.67
CA VAL A 97 5.90 0.12 5.73
C VAL A 97 6.50 0.08 4.35
N VAL A 98 6.46 -1.08 3.76
CA VAL A 98 7.09 -1.36 2.47
C VAL A 98 5.99 -1.65 1.47
N MET A 99 6.07 -1.04 0.29
CA MET A 99 5.13 -1.25 -0.79
C MET A 99 5.85 -1.81 -2.01
N SER A 100 5.25 -2.81 -2.67
CA SER A 100 5.81 -3.43 -3.86
C SER A 100 4.70 -3.73 -4.87
N GLN A 101 5.06 -3.86 -6.14
CA GLN A 101 4.12 -4.28 -7.18
C GLN A 101 3.87 -5.78 -7.10
N SER A 102 4.93 -6.55 -6.90
CA SER A 102 4.87 -7.99 -6.77
C SER A 102 5.51 -8.45 -5.46
N TRP A 103 5.03 -9.58 -4.97
CA TRP A 103 5.63 -10.29 -3.85
C TRP A 103 7.08 -10.74 -4.14
N ASP A 104 7.36 -11.16 -5.37
CA ASP A 104 8.64 -11.73 -5.76
C ASP A 104 9.73 -10.69 -6.01
N ASP A 105 9.36 -9.43 -6.25
CA ASP A 105 10.32 -8.34 -6.46
C ASP A 105 11.01 -7.89 -5.16
N TYR A 106 10.50 -8.34 -4.03
CA TYR A 106 10.98 -7.96 -2.71
C TYR A 106 11.98 -8.97 -2.15
N ASP A 107 13.10 -8.50 -1.59
CA ASP A 107 14.17 -9.36 -1.08
C ASP A 107 13.70 -10.43 -0.10
N VAL A 108 14.23 -11.66 -0.25
CA VAL A 108 13.85 -12.83 0.55
C VAL A 108 14.09 -12.61 2.05
N THR A 109 15.17 -11.92 2.43
CA THR A 109 15.50 -11.65 3.83
C THR A 109 14.46 -10.74 4.46
N LEU A 110 14.06 -9.68 3.74
CA LEU A 110 13.02 -8.78 4.20
C LEU A 110 11.65 -9.45 4.23
N ARG A 111 11.33 -10.31 3.25
CA ARG A 111 10.11 -11.14 3.28
C ARG A 111 10.02 -11.98 4.54
N ARG A 112 11.13 -12.60 4.96
CA ARG A 112 11.20 -13.41 6.19
C ARG A 112 11.00 -12.57 7.44
N LEU A 113 11.47 -11.33 7.46
CA LEU A 113 11.34 -10.39 8.58
C LEU A 113 9.97 -9.70 8.63
N THR A 114 9.19 -9.77 7.54
CA THR A 114 7.86 -9.17 7.46
C THR A 114 6.88 -9.86 8.40
N VAL A 115 6.22 -9.08 9.23
CA VAL A 115 5.24 -9.55 10.23
C VAL A 115 3.81 -9.47 9.70
N GLU A 116 3.50 -8.41 8.99
CA GLU A 116 2.17 -8.21 8.42
C GLU A 116 2.25 -8.02 6.91
N MET A 117 1.30 -8.65 6.21
CA MET A 117 1.18 -8.58 4.77
C MET A 117 -0.23 -8.27 4.33
N TRP A 118 -0.35 -7.41 3.32
CA TRP A 118 -1.62 -6.93 2.80
C TRP A 118 -1.59 -6.90 1.29
N TYR A 119 -2.57 -7.54 0.67
CA TYR A 119 -2.79 -7.44 -0.78
C TYR A 119 -3.78 -6.32 -1.08
N LEU A 120 -3.47 -5.49 -2.08
CA LEU A 120 -4.23 -4.32 -2.44
C LEU A 120 -5.05 -4.55 -3.71
N TYR A 121 -6.34 -4.27 -3.62
CA TYR A 121 -7.28 -4.27 -4.74
C TYR A 121 -7.78 -2.86 -5.01
N ARG A 122 -7.98 -2.54 -6.28
CA ARG A 122 -8.68 -1.33 -6.69
C ARG A 122 -10.17 -1.63 -6.86
N ILE A 123 -11.02 -0.88 -6.16
CA ILE A 123 -12.48 -0.96 -6.29
C ILE A 123 -12.98 0.47 -6.53
N GLY A 124 -13.12 0.86 -7.81
CA GLY A 124 -13.46 2.23 -8.19
C GLY A 124 -12.55 3.28 -7.54
N PRO A 125 -13.07 4.23 -6.75
CA PRO A 125 -12.28 5.24 -6.05
C PRO A 125 -11.63 4.73 -4.77
N TRP A 126 -11.85 3.45 -4.41
CA TRP A 126 -11.37 2.86 -3.17
C TRP A 126 -10.20 1.92 -3.41
N THR A 127 -9.31 1.85 -2.42
CA THR A 127 -8.33 0.78 -2.27
C THR A 127 -8.77 -0.13 -1.13
N LEU A 128 -9.01 -1.39 -1.43
CA LEU A 128 -9.27 -2.43 -0.44
C LEU A 128 -7.95 -3.15 -0.14
N SER A 129 -7.54 -3.13 1.13
CA SER A 129 -6.41 -3.92 1.62
C SER A 129 -6.92 -5.19 2.27
N ARG A 130 -6.49 -6.33 1.78
CA ARG A 130 -6.86 -7.67 2.27
C ARG A 130 -5.67 -8.30 2.95
N ARG A 131 -5.83 -8.77 4.19
CA ARG A 131 -4.74 -9.39 4.96
C ARG A 131 -4.30 -10.71 4.35
N VAL A 132 -2.99 -10.92 4.32
CA VAL A 132 -2.35 -12.17 3.92
C VAL A 132 -1.67 -12.76 5.15
N TYR A 133 -1.94 -14.03 5.43
CA TYR A 133 -1.37 -14.76 6.56
C TYR A 133 -0.24 -15.66 6.07
N LYS A 134 0.92 -15.54 6.70
CA LYS A 134 2.02 -16.47 6.53
C LYS A 134 1.72 -17.72 7.36
N ARG A 135 1.83 -18.89 6.75
CA ARG A 135 1.72 -20.20 7.40
C ARG A 135 2.98 -21.00 7.09
N ILE A 136 3.44 -21.74 8.05
CA ILE A 136 4.51 -22.70 7.86
C ILE A 136 3.84 -24.06 7.59
N ALA A 137 4.11 -24.64 6.45
CA ALA A 137 3.71 -26.00 6.10
C ALA A 137 4.95 -26.87 5.97
N THR A 138 4.83 -28.15 6.32
CA THR A 138 5.90 -29.11 6.11
C THR A 138 5.64 -29.84 4.81
N ASN A 139 6.63 -29.87 3.93
CA ASN A 139 6.56 -30.75 2.76
C ASN A 139 6.57 -32.21 3.24
N LYS A 140 5.55 -32.96 2.85
CA LYS A 140 5.40 -34.36 3.27
C LYS A 140 6.46 -35.30 2.70
N GLU A 141 7.07 -34.90 1.55
CA GLU A 141 8.06 -35.72 0.84
C GLU A 141 9.48 -35.44 1.33
N THR A 142 9.83 -34.18 1.57
CA THR A 142 11.21 -33.79 1.94
C THR A 142 11.37 -33.46 3.42
N GLY A 143 10.27 -33.34 4.18
CA GLY A 143 10.28 -32.91 5.58
C GLY A 143 10.67 -31.44 5.78
N GLU A 144 10.91 -30.68 4.71
CA GLU A 144 11.31 -29.28 4.76
C GLU A 144 10.14 -28.36 5.06
N PHE A 145 10.43 -27.26 5.77
CA PHE A 145 9.45 -26.22 6.04
C PHE A 145 9.29 -25.29 4.84
N ILE A 146 8.06 -25.18 4.34
CA ILE A 146 7.70 -24.30 3.24
C ILE A 146 6.82 -23.16 3.77
N ASP A 147 7.16 -21.94 3.41
CA ASP A 147 6.32 -20.77 3.68
C ASP A 147 5.11 -20.76 2.74
N CYS A 148 3.93 -20.98 3.30
CA CYS A 148 2.66 -20.89 2.59
C CYS A 148 1.93 -19.59 2.95
N TYR A 149 1.24 -19.02 1.97
CA TYR A 149 0.51 -17.75 2.14
C TYR A 149 -0.98 -17.95 1.89
N LYS A 150 -1.80 -17.53 2.85
CA LYS A 150 -3.26 -17.60 2.73
C LYS A 150 -3.89 -16.23 2.89
N MET A 151 -4.69 -15.81 1.92
CA MET A 151 -5.47 -14.58 2.03
C MET A 151 -6.67 -14.76 2.97
N ALA A 152 -7.02 -13.70 3.71
CA ALA A 152 -8.25 -13.68 4.49
C ALA A 152 -9.47 -14.03 3.63
N SER A 153 -10.41 -14.81 4.13
CA SER A 153 -11.63 -15.14 3.37
C SER A 153 -12.44 -13.90 3.03
N MET A 154 -12.96 -13.80 1.81
CA MET A 154 -13.84 -12.70 1.39
C MET A 154 -15.17 -12.68 2.16
N LEU A 155 -15.61 -13.79 2.69
CA LEU A 155 -16.81 -13.84 3.55
C LEU A 155 -16.73 -12.88 4.74
N TRP A 156 -15.52 -12.60 5.25
CA TRP A 156 -15.32 -11.62 6.30
C TRP A 156 -15.61 -10.18 5.89
N LEU A 157 -15.75 -9.90 4.60
CA LEU A 157 -16.16 -8.58 4.13
C LEU A 157 -17.62 -8.26 4.51
N LEU A 158 -18.47 -9.28 4.60
CA LEU A 158 -19.85 -9.14 5.06
C LEU A 158 -19.93 -8.64 6.51
N PHE A 159 -18.92 -8.95 7.32
CA PHE A 159 -18.80 -8.53 8.71
C PHE A 159 -17.91 -7.30 8.90
N PHE A 160 -17.60 -6.57 7.82
CA PHE A 160 -16.68 -5.42 7.86
C PHE A 160 -17.03 -4.37 8.92
N PRO A 161 -18.32 -4.00 9.14
CA PRO A 161 -18.67 -3.04 10.18
C PRO A 161 -18.31 -3.50 11.59
N PHE A 162 -18.36 -4.80 11.85
CA PHE A 162 -18.07 -5.40 13.16
C PHE A 162 -16.57 -5.63 13.41
N GLN A 163 -15.72 -5.51 12.37
CA GLN A 163 -14.27 -5.70 12.51
C GLN A 163 -13.55 -4.47 13.06
N LEU A 164 -14.24 -3.35 13.24
CA LEU A 164 -13.70 -2.10 13.79
C LEU A 164 -13.55 -2.14 15.32
N GLY A 165 -14.11 -3.17 16.00
CA GLY A 165 -14.07 -3.34 17.44
C GLY A 165 -13.03 -4.37 17.91
N TRP A 166 -12.43 -4.10 19.07
CA TRP A 166 -11.62 -5.07 19.82
C TRP A 166 -12.48 -6.30 20.20
N PRO A 167 -11.96 -7.56 20.12
CA PRO A 167 -10.55 -7.97 20.05
C PRO A 167 -10.05 -8.39 18.66
N PHE A 168 -10.82 -8.21 17.60
CA PHE A 168 -10.49 -8.74 16.28
C PHE A 168 -9.57 -7.81 15.50
N GLN A 169 -8.42 -8.34 15.09
CA GLN A 169 -7.57 -7.62 14.14
C GLN A 169 -8.28 -7.51 12.78
N PRO A 170 -8.32 -6.32 12.18
CA PRO A 170 -9.02 -6.12 10.91
C PRO A 170 -8.40 -7.01 9.83
N LYS A 171 -9.26 -7.72 9.11
CA LYS A 171 -8.86 -8.56 7.97
C LYS A 171 -8.90 -7.78 6.65
N PHE A 172 -9.61 -6.65 6.67
CA PHE A 172 -9.76 -5.74 5.56
C PHE A 172 -9.58 -4.30 6.03
N LYS A 173 -9.01 -3.46 5.19
CA LYS A 173 -8.91 -2.01 5.39
C LYS A 173 -9.35 -1.33 4.11
N LEU A 174 -10.15 -0.26 4.23
CA LEU A 174 -10.63 0.51 3.09
C LEU A 174 -10.02 1.91 3.10
N THR A 175 -9.61 2.38 1.94
CA THR A 175 -9.02 3.72 1.77
C THR A 175 -9.67 4.42 0.59
N PHE A 176 -10.24 5.60 0.82
CA PHE A 176 -10.77 6.45 -0.22
C PHE A 176 -9.64 7.27 -0.84
N ARG A 177 -9.27 6.94 -2.09
CA ARG A 177 -8.09 7.48 -2.77
C ARG A 177 -8.13 9.00 -3.02
N PRO A 178 -9.26 9.59 -3.47
CA PRO A 178 -9.29 11.00 -3.83
C PRO A 178 -8.85 11.95 -2.71
N PHE A 179 -9.03 11.59 -1.44
CA PHE A 179 -8.57 12.40 -0.31
C PHE A 179 -7.06 12.59 -0.25
N TYR A 180 -6.29 11.72 -0.89
CA TYR A 180 -4.84 11.66 -0.74
C TYR A 180 -4.09 12.08 -2.01
N TYR A 181 -4.77 12.29 -3.15
CA TYR A 181 -4.13 12.69 -4.41
C TYR A 181 -3.35 14.01 -4.32
N ARG A 182 -3.75 14.90 -3.43
CA ARG A 182 -3.07 16.18 -3.21
C ARG A 182 -1.69 16.07 -2.54
N TYR A 183 -1.34 14.91 -1.99
CA TYR A 183 -0.14 14.72 -1.20
C TYR A 183 1.04 14.14 -1.97
N PHE A 184 0.85 13.74 -3.21
CA PHE A 184 1.89 13.18 -4.07
C PHE A 184 1.55 13.46 -5.54
N ASP A 185 2.56 13.41 -6.40
CA ASP A 185 2.38 13.44 -7.84
C ASP A 185 2.60 12.03 -8.40
N SER A 186 1.60 11.47 -9.08
CA SER A 186 1.69 10.13 -9.70
C SER A 186 2.37 10.15 -11.06
N PHE A 187 2.60 11.33 -11.61
CA PHE A 187 3.15 11.55 -12.95
C PHE A 187 4.56 12.14 -12.91
N GLU A 188 5.11 12.29 -11.70
CA GLU A 188 6.48 12.74 -11.54
C GLU A 188 7.41 11.63 -12.06
N PHE A 189 8.01 11.90 -13.19
CA PHE A 189 8.96 11.02 -13.83
C PHE A 189 10.38 11.49 -13.53
N ASP A 190 11.31 10.56 -13.41
CA ASP A 190 12.71 10.88 -13.19
C ASP A 190 13.27 11.68 -14.37
N SER A 191 13.53 12.97 -14.13
CA SER A 191 14.06 13.89 -15.15
C SER A 191 15.46 13.55 -15.64
N SER A 192 16.13 12.58 -14.98
CA SER A 192 17.43 12.07 -15.43
C SER A 192 17.33 11.19 -16.69
N ILE A 193 16.12 10.70 -17.01
CA ILE A 193 15.88 9.89 -18.21
C ILE A 193 15.41 10.83 -19.33
N PRO A 194 16.18 10.97 -20.42
CA PRO A 194 15.80 11.87 -21.51
C PRO A 194 14.52 11.42 -22.19
N GLU A 195 13.59 12.36 -22.35
CA GLU A 195 12.34 12.13 -23.04
C GLU A 195 12.59 11.96 -24.54
N LYS A 196 12.16 10.83 -25.11
CA LYS A 196 12.22 10.58 -26.54
C LYS A 196 10.85 10.79 -27.15
N HIS A 197 10.74 11.83 -27.98
CA HIS A 197 9.49 12.12 -28.67
C HIS A 197 9.25 11.10 -29.79
N PHE A 198 8.22 10.28 -29.62
CA PHE A 198 7.65 9.48 -30.71
C PHE A 198 6.49 10.23 -31.34
N LYS A 199 6.29 10.12 -32.66
CA LYS A 199 5.09 10.63 -33.29
C LYS A 199 3.87 9.93 -32.68
N ILE A 200 3.16 10.62 -31.81
CA ILE A 200 1.92 10.14 -31.23
C ILE A 200 0.84 10.40 -32.28
N TYR A 201 0.19 9.32 -32.75
CA TYR A 201 -1.09 9.49 -33.43
C TYR A 201 -2.07 10.02 -32.37
N GLU A 202 -2.48 11.28 -32.50
CA GLU A 202 -3.55 11.82 -31.68
C GLU A 202 -4.79 10.95 -31.87
N LYS A 203 -5.09 10.14 -30.86
CA LYS A 203 -6.35 9.42 -30.81
C LYS A 203 -7.41 10.50 -30.52
N GLU A 204 -8.22 10.84 -31.49
CA GLU A 204 -9.37 11.73 -31.28
C GLU A 204 -10.15 11.19 -30.09
N THR A 205 -10.00 11.83 -28.95
CA THR A 205 -10.80 11.56 -27.75
C THR A 205 -12.16 12.22 -27.89
N SER A 206 -12.94 11.76 -28.87
CA SER A 206 -14.35 12.03 -28.89
C SER A 206 -15.05 11.15 -27.84
N LEU A 207 -14.80 11.44 -26.57
CA LEU A 207 -15.64 10.96 -25.50
C LEU A 207 -17.03 11.60 -25.69
N CYS A 208 -17.92 10.80 -26.27
CA CYS A 208 -19.29 11.19 -26.57
C CYS A 208 -19.92 11.82 -25.32
N PRO A 209 -20.33 13.10 -25.33
CA PRO A 209 -20.91 13.78 -24.15
C PRO A 209 -22.18 13.12 -23.63
N LYS A 210 -22.77 12.21 -24.41
CA LYS A 210 -23.92 11.38 -24.01
C LYS A 210 -23.60 10.35 -22.92
N ILE A 211 -22.35 9.85 -22.86
CA ILE A 211 -21.95 8.84 -21.85
C ILE A 211 -21.75 9.49 -20.48
N SER A 212 -21.25 10.72 -20.41
CA SER A 212 -21.06 11.44 -19.17
C SER A 212 -22.42 11.78 -18.51
N LYS A 213 -23.40 12.19 -19.30
CA LYS A 213 -24.77 12.49 -18.81
C LYS A 213 -25.51 11.21 -18.37
N ALA A 214 -25.32 10.08 -19.05
CA ALA A 214 -25.92 8.80 -18.65
C ALA A 214 -25.33 8.27 -17.35
N LEU A 215 -24.01 8.43 -17.14
CA LEU A 215 -23.36 7.99 -15.88
C LEU A 215 -23.80 8.84 -14.68
N THR A 216 -23.92 10.17 -14.84
CA THR A 216 -24.43 11.06 -13.78
C THR A 216 -25.89 10.78 -13.43
N SER A 217 -26.75 10.50 -14.41
CA SER A 217 -28.15 10.16 -14.14
C SER A 217 -28.31 8.78 -13.46
N ALA A 218 -27.48 7.79 -13.85
CA ALA A 218 -27.49 6.46 -13.22
C ALA A 218 -27.02 6.51 -11.75
N VAL A 219 -25.98 7.32 -11.45
CA VAL A 219 -25.50 7.52 -10.07
C VAL A 219 -26.55 8.24 -9.23
N ALA A 220 -27.19 9.28 -9.78
CA ALA A 220 -28.27 10.00 -9.09
C ALA A 220 -29.49 9.07 -8.80
N GLY A 221 -29.89 8.24 -9.77
CA GLY A 221 -30.96 7.26 -9.60
C GLY A 221 -30.65 6.21 -8.53
N PHE A 222 -29.40 5.74 -8.48
CA PHE A 222 -28.95 4.79 -7.45
C PHE A 222 -28.93 5.40 -6.04
N VAL A 223 -28.52 6.66 -5.90
CA VAL A 223 -28.57 7.37 -4.61
C VAL A 223 -30.02 7.56 -4.15
N LEU A 224 -30.93 7.94 -5.04
CA LEU A 224 -32.37 8.07 -4.72
C LEU A 224 -32.97 6.72 -4.32
N PHE A 225 -32.62 5.64 -5.03
CA PHE A 225 -33.08 4.29 -4.69
C PHE A 225 -32.63 3.88 -3.28
N ILE A 226 -31.39 4.14 -2.92
CA ILE A 226 -30.86 3.85 -1.57
C ILE A 226 -31.57 4.71 -0.51
N GLN A 227 -31.81 6.00 -0.77
CA GLN A 227 -32.55 6.87 0.14
C GLN A 227 -33.97 6.37 0.38
N ASN A 228 -34.67 5.99 -0.67
CA ASN A 228 -36.02 5.43 -0.57
C ASN A 228 -36.07 4.08 0.18
N LEU A 229 -35.04 3.24 -0.01
CA LEU A 229 -34.89 1.98 0.71
C LEU A 229 -34.67 2.21 2.21
N LEU A 230 -33.80 3.18 2.57
CA LEU A 230 -33.53 3.55 3.96
C LEU A 230 -34.77 4.16 4.66
N GLN A 231 -35.57 4.98 3.95
CA GLN A 231 -36.82 5.49 4.49
C GLN A 231 -37.84 4.37 4.75
N LYS A 232 -37.91 3.36 3.87
CA LYS A 232 -38.80 2.20 4.09
C LYS A 232 -38.41 1.32 5.26
N ILE A 233 -37.10 1.34 5.65
CA ILE A 233 -36.58 0.57 6.79
C ILE A 233 -36.64 1.38 8.10
N GLY A 234 -37.23 2.60 8.07
CA GLY A 234 -37.50 3.40 9.29
C GLY A 234 -36.30 4.23 9.76
N PHE A 235 -35.26 4.40 8.95
CA PHE A 235 -34.19 5.37 9.24
C PHE A 235 -34.67 6.78 8.88
N LYS A 236 -35.01 7.58 9.90
CA LYS A 236 -35.16 9.04 9.78
C LYS A 236 -33.79 9.68 9.87
N PHE A 237 -33.38 10.41 8.81
CA PHE A 237 -32.27 11.34 8.84
C PHE A 237 -32.72 12.68 9.41
#